data_072a6baebf2bd96b688cc284190915e9
#
_entry.id   072a6baebf2bd96b688cc284190915e9
#
_cell.length_a   1.000
_cell.length_b   1.000
_cell.length_c   1.000
_cell.angle_alpha   90.00
_cell.angle_beta   90.00
_cell.angle_gamma   90.00
#
_symmetry.space_group_name_H-M   'P 1'
#
loop_
_entity.id
_entity.type
_entity.pdbx_description
1 polymer ?
#
loop_
_entity_poly.entity_id
_entity_poly.type
_entity_poly.pdbx_seq_one_letter_code
_entity_poly.pdbx_strand_id
1 'polypeptide(L)'
;LAVFDAWRPVAVQAFMVNHAIRQECEARGLDPDGSGPEWEAVGLDVGRFWAPPSLHPAAPPPHSTGAAVDLTLADAAGQPLEMGGVIDAIGPVSEPDHYALAAREEPDSEAALWHGRRRLLAAVMQEVGFVQHPNEWWHFSYGDQLWAWRRGLDRAHYGRIGAPAPEG
;
A
#
# COMPACT_ATOMS: atom_id res chain seq x y z
N LEU A 1 1.93 -12.65 -12.26
CA LEU A 1 2.14 -11.52 -11.34
C LEU A 1 3.32 -10.68 -11.81
N ALA A 2 3.23 -9.36 -11.64
CA ALA A 2 4.33 -8.43 -11.81
C ALA A 2 4.57 -7.68 -10.50
N VAL A 3 5.81 -7.75 -10.00
CA VAL A 3 6.21 -7.05 -8.76
C VAL A 3 6.59 -5.62 -9.12
N PHE A 4 6.04 -4.68 -8.37
CA PHE A 4 6.33 -3.26 -8.52
C PHE A 4 7.37 -2.80 -7.48
N ASP A 5 7.15 -3.12 -6.20
CA ASP A 5 8.07 -2.83 -5.10
C ASP A 5 8.06 -3.98 -4.07
N ALA A 6 9.17 -4.16 -3.38
CA ALA A 6 9.30 -5.16 -2.33
C ALA A 6 10.05 -4.59 -1.12
N TRP A 7 11.38 -4.77 -1.03
CA TRP A 7 12.15 -4.20 0.07
C TRP A 7 12.51 -2.75 -0.20
N ARG A 8 12.18 -1.88 0.78
CA ARG A 8 12.42 -0.45 0.72
C ARG A 8 13.18 0.02 1.96
N PRO A 9 14.40 0.59 1.83
CA PRO A 9 15.11 1.22 2.96
C PRO A 9 14.28 2.36 3.57
N VAL A 10 14.40 2.58 4.90
CA VAL A 10 13.66 3.66 5.58
C VAL A 10 13.98 5.05 4.99
N ALA A 11 15.20 5.27 4.50
CA ALA A 11 15.56 6.54 3.84
C ALA A 11 14.76 6.75 2.54
N VAL A 12 14.52 5.69 1.77
CA VAL A 12 13.67 5.73 0.57
C VAL A 12 12.22 5.94 0.97
N GLN A 13 11.73 5.26 2.01
CA GLN A 13 10.40 5.50 2.58
C GLN A 13 10.20 6.97 2.96
N ALA A 14 11.18 7.58 3.62
CA ALA A 14 11.13 9.00 3.99
C ALA A 14 11.04 9.92 2.77
N PHE A 15 11.82 9.63 1.73
CA PHE A 15 11.76 10.38 0.47
C PHE A 15 10.37 10.27 -0.18
N MET A 16 9.81 9.06 -0.27
CA MET A 16 8.50 8.81 -0.91
C MET A 16 7.35 9.48 -0.15
N VAL A 17 7.35 9.39 1.18
CA VAL A 17 6.34 10.08 2.02
C VAL A 17 6.40 11.59 1.81
N ASN A 18 7.60 12.19 1.85
CA ASN A 18 7.76 13.62 1.63
C ASN A 18 7.34 14.02 0.22
N HIS A 19 7.68 13.20 -0.79
CA HIS A 19 7.28 13.44 -2.17
C HIS A 19 5.76 13.40 -2.32
N ALA A 20 5.09 12.41 -1.74
CA ALA A 20 3.63 12.28 -1.76
C ALA A 20 2.94 13.48 -1.08
N ILE A 21 3.46 13.93 0.09
CA ILE A 21 2.93 15.11 0.77
C ILE A 21 3.06 16.36 -0.11
N ARG A 22 4.22 16.56 -0.76
CA ARG A 22 4.42 17.71 -1.66
C ARG A 22 3.47 17.68 -2.85
N GLN A 23 3.32 16.53 -3.50
CA GLN A 23 2.40 16.37 -4.62
C GLN A 23 0.93 16.64 -4.22
N GLU A 24 0.50 16.15 -3.05
CA GLU A 24 -0.85 16.40 -2.55
C GLU A 24 -1.06 17.87 -2.17
N CYS A 25 -0.06 18.55 -1.60
CA CYS A 25 -0.11 20.00 -1.37
C CYS A 25 -0.28 20.75 -2.69
N GLU A 26 0.55 20.46 -3.68
CA GLU A 26 0.48 21.10 -5.01
C GLU A 26 -0.88 20.86 -5.69
N ALA A 27 -1.40 19.62 -5.63
CA ALA A 27 -2.71 19.26 -6.18
C ALA A 27 -3.87 20.02 -5.52
N ARG A 28 -3.71 20.42 -4.24
CA ARG A 28 -4.68 21.22 -3.48
C ARG A 28 -4.41 22.73 -3.54
N GLY A 29 -3.42 23.15 -4.32
CA GLY A 29 -3.03 24.56 -4.44
C GLY A 29 -2.36 25.14 -3.20
N LEU A 30 -1.78 24.29 -2.34
CA LEU A 30 -1.02 24.67 -1.15
C LEU A 30 0.46 24.77 -1.49
N ASP A 31 1.17 25.71 -0.85
CA ASP A 31 2.63 25.76 -0.90
C ASP A 31 3.20 24.54 -0.16
N PRO A 32 3.96 23.63 -0.80
CA PRO A 32 4.50 22.44 -0.13
C PRO A 32 5.40 22.71 1.08
N ASP A 33 5.94 23.90 1.21
CA ASP A 33 6.78 24.33 2.33
C ASP A 33 6.00 25.14 3.40
N GLY A 34 4.66 25.23 3.25
CA GLY A 34 3.77 25.87 4.19
C GLY A 34 3.52 25.07 5.47
N SER A 35 2.57 25.55 6.28
CA SER A 35 2.18 24.88 7.54
C SER A 35 0.77 25.27 7.96
N GLY A 36 0.16 24.49 8.85
CA GLY A 36 -1.16 24.76 9.42
C GLY A 36 -2.15 23.62 9.21
N PRO A 37 -3.44 23.81 9.55
CA PRO A 37 -4.45 22.75 9.54
C PRO A 37 -4.64 22.07 8.17
N GLU A 38 -4.48 22.79 7.07
CA GLU A 38 -4.61 22.24 5.72
C GLU A 38 -3.46 21.28 5.39
N TRP A 39 -2.23 21.61 5.80
CA TRP A 39 -1.05 20.72 5.68
C TRP A 39 -1.14 19.49 6.59
N GLU A 40 -1.66 19.67 7.81
CA GLU A 40 -1.92 18.54 8.72
C GLU A 40 -2.94 17.58 8.10
N ALA A 41 -3.99 18.09 7.46
CA ALA A 41 -4.98 17.28 6.74
C ALA A 41 -4.34 16.50 5.58
N VAL A 42 -3.45 17.15 4.79
CA VAL A 42 -2.68 16.46 3.76
C VAL A 42 -1.85 15.32 4.35
N GLY A 43 -1.14 15.57 5.46
CA GLY A 43 -0.34 14.56 6.14
C GLY A 43 -1.17 13.37 6.64
N LEU A 44 -2.38 13.62 7.13
CA LEU A 44 -3.31 12.56 7.55
C LEU A 44 -3.82 11.74 6.37
N ASP A 45 -4.15 12.37 5.26
CA ASP A 45 -4.61 11.68 4.05
C ASP A 45 -3.50 10.81 3.46
N VAL A 46 -2.29 11.35 3.33
CA VAL A 46 -1.10 10.60 2.88
C VAL A 46 -0.81 9.44 3.82
N GLY A 47 -0.91 9.66 5.13
CA GLY A 47 -0.67 8.64 6.17
C GLY A 47 -1.64 7.45 6.14
N ARG A 48 -2.74 7.52 5.40
CA ARG A 48 -3.63 6.36 5.16
C ARG A 48 -3.03 5.33 4.19
N PHE A 49 -2.09 5.77 3.34
CA PHE A 49 -1.47 4.99 2.28
C PHE A 49 0.04 4.79 2.51
N TRP A 50 0.71 5.73 3.12
CA TRP A 50 2.14 5.70 3.35
C TRP A 50 2.48 5.55 4.83
N ALA A 51 3.10 4.42 5.20
CA ALA A 51 3.61 4.23 6.56
C ALA A 51 4.69 5.28 6.91
N PRO A 52 4.68 5.85 8.13
CA PRO A 52 5.72 6.77 8.56
C PRO A 52 7.12 6.16 8.46
N PRO A 53 8.16 6.93 8.06
CA PRO A 53 9.53 6.43 7.95
C PRO A 53 10.18 6.25 9.35
N SER A 54 9.77 5.21 10.06
CA SER A 54 10.17 4.94 11.44
C SER A 54 11.40 4.05 11.52
N LEU A 55 12.36 4.45 12.37
CA LEU A 55 13.49 3.61 12.79
C LEU A 55 13.18 2.81 14.07
N HIS A 56 12.03 3.07 14.70
CA HIS A 56 11.64 2.40 15.93
C HIS A 56 11.39 0.90 15.69
N PRO A 57 12.01 -0.01 16.47
CA PRO A 57 11.91 -1.46 16.23
C PRO A 57 10.48 -2.00 16.31
N ALA A 58 9.62 -1.40 17.13
CA ALA A 58 8.23 -1.83 17.28
C ALA A 58 7.29 -1.27 16.20
N ALA A 59 7.76 -0.37 15.32
CA ALA A 59 6.94 0.26 14.29
C ALA A 59 7.72 0.49 12.98
N PRO A 60 8.33 -0.55 12.37
CA PRO A 60 9.02 -0.41 11.10
C PRO A 60 7.99 -0.22 9.97
N PRO A 61 8.32 0.56 8.92
CA PRO A 61 7.52 0.56 7.71
C PRO A 61 7.44 -0.86 7.12
N PRO A 62 6.28 -1.32 6.60
CA PRO A 62 6.12 -2.70 6.10
C PRO A 62 7.18 -3.12 5.11
N HIS A 63 7.42 -2.35 4.04
CA HIS A 63 8.45 -2.64 3.04
C HIS A 63 9.88 -2.68 3.60
N SER A 64 10.17 -1.94 4.67
CA SER A 64 11.49 -1.97 5.32
C SER A 64 11.77 -3.27 6.07
N THR A 65 10.76 -4.11 6.26
CA THR A 65 10.91 -5.47 6.81
C THR A 65 11.24 -6.51 5.76
N GLY A 66 11.02 -6.21 4.48
CA GLY A 66 11.07 -7.18 3.37
C GLY A 66 9.89 -8.15 3.35
N ALA A 67 8.87 -7.92 4.17
CA ALA A 67 7.69 -8.77 4.32
C ALA A 67 6.44 -8.19 3.64
N ALA A 68 6.56 -7.02 3.00
CA ALA A 68 5.52 -6.42 2.18
C ALA A 68 5.95 -6.39 0.71
N VAL A 69 4.98 -6.49 -0.18
CA VAL A 69 5.17 -6.44 -1.62
C VAL A 69 4.01 -5.70 -2.28
N ASP A 70 4.35 -4.80 -3.20
CA ASP A 70 3.41 -4.18 -4.12
C ASP A 70 3.48 -4.88 -5.47
N LEU A 71 2.35 -5.36 -5.95
CA LEU A 71 2.31 -6.16 -7.17
C LEU A 71 0.96 -6.05 -7.89
N THR A 72 0.95 -6.46 -9.16
CA THR A 72 -0.25 -6.48 -9.99
C THR A 72 -0.35 -7.77 -10.80
N LEU A 73 -1.48 -7.97 -11.47
CA LEU A 73 -1.64 -8.98 -12.49
C LEU A 73 -0.89 -8.55 -13.77
N ALA A 74 -0.35 -9.53 -14.47
CA ALA A 74 0.25 -9.34 -15.80
C ALA A 74 -0.30 -10.36 -16.79
N ASP A 75 -0.25 -10.01 -18.07
CA ASP A 75 -0.57 -10.91 -19.18
C ASP A 75 0.55 -11.94 -19.43
N ALA A 76 0.40 -12.77 -20.45
CA ALA A 76 1.39 -13.78 -20.83
C ALA A 76 2.71 -13.19 -21.37
N ALA A 77 2.70 -11.92 -21.79
CA ALA A 77 3.88 -11.19 -22.21
C ALA A 77 4.57 -10.44 -21.06
N GLY A 78 4.02 -10.53 -19.83
CA GLY A 78 4.54 -9.86 -18.64
C GLY A 78 4.09 -8.40 -18.52
N GLN A 79 3.16 -7.93 -19.35
CA GLN A 79 2.68 -6.57 -19.30
C GLN A 79 1.61 -6.44 -18.19
N PRO A 80 1.72 -5.42 -17.30
CA PRO A 80 0.72 -5.17 -16.28
C PRO A 80 -0.67 -4.98 -16.88
N LEU A 81 -1.67 -5.60 -16.24
CA LEU A 81 -3.07 -5.40 -16.62
C LEU A 81 -3.61 -4.12 -15.98
N GLU A 82 -4.51 -3.45 -16.71
CA GLU A 82 -5.25 -2.31 -16.15
C GLU A 82 -6.11 -2.75 -14.96
N MET A 83 -5.91 -2.07 -13.83
CA MET A 83 -6.56 -2.36 -12.55
C MET A 83 -7.54 -1.24 -12.13
N GLY A 84 -7.77 -0.23 -13.00
CA GLY A 84 -8.63 0.92 -12.73
C GLY A 84 -7.99 1.97 -11.81
N GLY A 85 -6.68 1.97 -11.66
CA GLY A 85 -5.90 2.95 -10.90
C GLY A 85 -4.44 2.53 -10.84
N VAL A 86 -3.57 3.52 -10.77
CA VAL A 86 -2.12 3.29 -10.68
C VAL A 86 -1.72 2.92 -9.25
N ILE A 87 -0.65 2.15 -9.13
CA ILE A 87 0.00 1.87 -7.84
C ILE A 87 0.49 3.20 -7.26
N ASP A 88 0.46 3.33 -5.94
CA ASP A 88 0.82 4.53 -5.16
C ASP A 88 -0.15 5.72 -5.30
N ALA A 89 -1.26 5.60 -6.02
CA ALA A 89 -2.28 6.64 -6.04
C ALA A 89 -2.85 6.88 -4.63
N ILE A 90 -3.11 8.13 -4.30
CA ILE A 90 -3.76 8.53 -3.04
C ILE A 90 -5.25 8.76 -3.29
N GLY A 91 -6.09 8.19 -2.42
CA GLY A 91 -7.53 8.39 -2.47
C GLY A 91 -8.33 7.11 -2.71
N PRO A 92 -9.66 7.26 -2.87
CA PRO A 92 -10.58 6.11 -2.92
C PRO A 92 -10.31 5.12 -4.05
N VAL A 93 -9.71 5.56 -5.17
CA VAL A 93 -9.35 4.72 -6.31
C VAL A 93 -8.38 3.59 -5.92
N SER A 94 -7.62 3.77 -4.85
CA SER A 94 -6.65 2.80 -4.33
C SER A 94 -7.28 1.73 -3.46
N GLU A 95 -8.46 1.97 -2.91
CA GLU A 95 -9.13 1.01 -2.05
C GLU A 95 -9.49 -0.27 -2.84
N PRO A 96 -9.27 -1.47 -2.25
CA PRO A 96 -9.51 -2.76 -2.93
C PRO A 96 -10.91 -2.88 -3.54
N ASP A 97 -11.93 -2.40 -2.82
CA ASP A 97 -13.33 -2.53 -3.18
C ASP A 97 -13.91 -1.27 -3.86
N HIS A 98 -13.07 -0.31 -4.28
CA HIS A 98 -13.52 0.95 -4.90
C HIS A 98 -14.57 0.73 -6.01
N TYR A 99 -14.40 -0.27 -6.84
CA TYR A 99 -15.29 -0.56 -7.96
C TYR A 99 -16.41 -1.57 -7.64
N ALA A 100 -16.54 -2.02 -6.38
CA ALA A 100 -17.49 -3.08 -6.04
C ALA A 100 -18.95 -2.73 -6.32
N LEU A 101 -19.36 -1.47 -6.05
CA LEU A 101 -20.72 -1.00 -6.31
C LEU A 101 -20.98 -0.90 -7.82
N ALA A 102 -20.11 -0.21 -8.56
CA ALA A 102 -20.24 -0.05 -10.00
C ALA A 102 -20.24 -1.40 -10.74
N ALA A 103 -19.38 -2.34 -10.32
CA ALA A 103 -19.34 -3.69 -10.88
C ALA A 103 -20.65 -4.48 -10.68
N ARG A 104 -21.35 -4.21 -9.58
CA ARG A 104 -22.66 -4.86 -9.31
C ARG A 104 -23.78 -4.23 -10.13
N GLU A 105 -23.75 -2.92 -10.35
CA GLU A 105 -24.77 -2.19 -11.09
C GLU A 105 -24.60 -2.37 -12.60
N GLU A 106 -23.35 -2.43 -13.08
CA GLU A 106 -23.00 -2.56 -14.50
C GLU A 106 -21.98 -3.72 -14.70
N PRO A 107 -22.43 -4.99 -14.76
CA PRO A 107 -21.54 -6.15 -14.78
C PRO A 107 -20.62 -6.25 -16.02
N ASP A 108 -20.98 -5.60 -17.12
CA ASP A 108 -20.21 -5.60 -18.37
C ASP A 108 -19.32 -4.36 -18.53
N SER A 109 -19.20 -3.51 -17.48
CA SER A 109 -18.40 -2.29 -17.49
C SER A 109 -16.91 -2.56 -17.27
N GLU A 110 -16.07 -1.58 -17.60
CA GLU A 110 -14.65 -1.59 -17.23
C GLU A 110 -14.46 -1.65 -15.71
N ALA A 111 -15.34 -1.01 -14.93
CA ALA A 111 -15.31 -1.08 -13.48
C ALA A 111 -15.51 -2.51 -12.97
N ALA A 112 -16.39 -3.28 -13.59
CA ALA A 112 -16.56 -4.70 -13.27
C ALA A 112 -15.32 -5.53 -13.61
N LEU A 113 -14.68 -5.24 -14.75
CA LEU A 113 -13.42 -5.88 -15.12
C LEU A 113 -12.30 -5.58 -14.12
N TRP A 114 -12.12 -4.31 -13.74
CA TRP A 114 -11.10 -3.91 -12.75
C TRP A 114 -11.37 -4.51 -11.37
N HIS A 115 -12.62 -4.50 -10.93
CA HIS A 115 -13.01 -5.15 -9.67
C HIS A 115 -12.69 -6.64 -9.70
N GLY A 116 -13.05 -7.34 -10.78
CA GLY A 116 -12.75 -8.76 -10.96
C GLY A 116 -11.25 -9.06 -10.89
N ARG A 117 -10.42 -8.25 -11.54
CA ARG A 117 -8.96 -8.36 -11.51
C ARG A 117 -8.39 -8.15 -10.11
N ARG A 118 -8.83 -7.10 -9.38
CA ARG A 118 -8.42 -6.85 -7.99
C ARG A 118 -8.82 -8.00 -7.06
N ARG A 119 -10.02 -8.54 -7.23
CA ARG A 119 -10.49 -9.71 -6.48
C ARG A 119 -9.68 -10.97 -6.77
N LEU A 120 -9.32 -11.22 -8.03
CA LEU A 120 -8.44 -12.32 -8.41
C LEU A 120 -7.06 -12.17 -7.78
N LEU A 121 -6.46 -10.98 -7.87
CA LEU A 121 -5.17 -10.70 -7.24
C LEU A 121 -5.21 -10.96 -5.73
N ALA A 122 -6.22 -10.43 -5.05
CA ALA A 122 -6.41 -10.65 -3.61
C ALA A 122 -6.56 -12.15 -3.27
N ALA A 123 -7.35 -12.89 -4.06
CA ALA A 123 -7.60 -14.30 -3.82
C ALA A 123 -6.31 -15.14 -3.93
N VAL A 124 -5.51 -14.97 -4.98
CA VAL A 124 -4.28 -15.75 -5.17
C VAL A 124 -3.22 -15.41 -4.11
N MET A 125 -3.15 -14.16 -3.65
CA MET A 125 -2.23 -13.78 -2.58
C MET A 125 -2.68 -14.30 -1.21
N GLN A 126 -3.98 -14.27 -0.94
CA GLN A 126 -4.54 -14.80 0.31
C GLN A 126 -4.42 -16.32 0.39
N GLU A 127 -4.53 -17.05 -0.73
CA GLU A 127 -4.37 -18.51 -0.76
C GLU A 127 -2.99 -18.95 -0.25
N VAL A 128 -1.96 -18.17 -0.51
CA VAL A 128 -0.59 -18.43 -0.01
C VAL A 128 -0.27 -17.72 1.30
N GLY A 129 -1.29 -17.16 1.97
CA GLY A 129 -1.20 -16.66 3.35
C GLY A 129 -0.87 -15.18 3.50
N PHE A 130 -0.75 -14.41 2.43
CA PHE A 130 -0.63 -12.95 2.52
C PHE A 130 -1.93 -12.31 3.00
N VAL A 131 -1.83 -11.10 3.53
CA VAL A 131 -2.98 -10.23 3.83
C VAL A 131 -2.87 -8.97 2.99
N GLN A 132 -4.01 -8.48 2.50
CA GLN A 132 -4.07 -7.24 1.72
C GLN A 132 -4.20 -6.03 2.65
N HIS A 133 -3.55 -4.92 2.28
CA HIS A 133 -3.73 -3.63 2.94
C HIS A 133 -5.18 -3.13 2.76
N PRO A 134 -5.82 -2.55 3.79
CA PRO A 134 -7.23 -2.17 3.71
C PRO A 134 -7.50 -1.03 2.72
N ASN A 135 -6.52 -0.16 2.48
CA ASN A 135 -6.65 1.01 1.60
C ASN A 135 -5.94 0.87 0.25
N GLU A 136 -5.24 -0.26 0.00
CA GLU A 136 -4.39 -0.43 -1.19
C GLU A 136 -4.65 -1.76 -1.86
N TRP A 137 -5.09 -1.75 -3.13
CA TRP A 137 -5.39 -2.98 -3.86
C TRP A 137 -4.14 -3.79 -4.25
N TRP A 138 -2.97 -3.14 -4.29
CA TRP A 138 -1.69 -3.71 -4.73
C TRP A 138 -0.80 -4.24 -3.60
N HIS A 139 -1.00 -3.75 -2.36
CA HIS A 139 -0.11 -4.02 -1.23
C HIS A 139 -0.52 -5.27 -0.45
N PHE A 140 0.45 -6.18 -0.31
CA PHE A 140 0.27 -7.45 0.40
C PHE A 140 1.41 -7.69 1.38
N SER A 141 1.07 -8.16 2.57
CA SER A 141 2.00 -8.42 3.67
C SER A 141 1.97 -9.88 4.10
N TYR A 142 3.16 -10.40 4.49
CA TYR A 142 3.29 -11.72 5.09
C TYR A 142 4.33 -11.70 6.22
N GLY A 143 3.87 -11.70 7.47
CA GLY A 143 4.75 -11.77 8.66
C GLY A 143 5.23 -10.43 9.20
N ASP A 144 4.83 -9.29 8.63
CA ASP A 144 5.01 -7.96 9.19
C ASP A 144 3.90 -7.59 10.20
N GLN A 145 3.87 -6.34 10.64
CA GLN A 145 2.89 -5.85 11.62
C GLN A 145 1.47 -5.82 11.07
N LEU A 146 1.27 -5.44 9.79
CA LEU A 146 -0.05 -5.46 9.16
C LEU A 146 -0.57 -6.89 9.12
N TRP A 147 0.26 -7.84 8.72
CA TRP A 147 -0.08 -9.25 8.69
C TRP A 147 -0.42 -9.79 10.09
N ALA A 148 0.40 -9.49 11.10
CA ALA A 148 0.16 -9.91 12.47
C ALA A 148 -1.17 -9.34 13.00
N TRP A 149 -1.40 -8.04 12.79
CA TRP A 149 -2.64 -7.39 13.18
C TRP A 149 -3.87 -8.02 12.51
N ARG A 150 -3.83 -8.23 11.20
CA ARG A 150 -4.94 -8.84 10.44
C ARG A 150 -5.22 -10.29 10.84
N ARG A 151 -4.21 -10.98 11.36
CA ARG A 151 -4.30 -12.37 11.85
C ARG A 151 -4.61 -12.46 13.35
N GLY A 152 -4.71 -11.34 14.07
CA GLY A 152 -4.92 -11.32 15.51
C GLY A 152 -3.75 -11.90 16.32
N LEU A 153 -2.51 -11.75 15.82
CA LEU A 153 -1.31 -12.20 16.48
C LEU A 153 -0.65 -11.07 17.27
N ASP A 154 -0.05 -11.40 18.40
CA ASP A 154 0.60 -10.42 19.29
C ASP A 154 1.92 -9.88 18.72
N ARG A 155 2.54 -10.58 17.76
CA ARG A 155 3.85 -10.24 17.22
C ARG A 155 3.94 -10.50 15.73
N ALA A 156 4.62 -9.59 15.02
CA ALA A 156 5.12 -9.82 13.67
C ALA A 156 6.26 -10.87 13.67
N HIS A 157 6.41 -11.58 12.57
CA HIS A 157 7.53 -12.53 12.39
C HIS A 157 8.81 -11.81 11.98
N TYR A 158 8.68 -10.71 11.25
CA TYR A 158 9.81 -9.97 10.68
C TYR A 158 9.82 -8.53 11.16
N GLY A 159 11.01 -8.09 11.59
CA GLY A 159 11.31 -6.71 11.89
C GLY A 159 12.03 -6.03 10.72
N ARG A 160 12.45 -4.78 10.93
CA ARG A 160 13.19 -4.03 9.92
C ARG A 160 14.53 -4.71 9.57
N ILE A 161 14.81 -4.89 8.27
CA ILE A 161 16.09 -5.42 7.79
C ILE A 161 17.22 -4.45 8.19
N GLY A 162 18.31 -4.98 8.74
CA GLY A 162 19.44 -4.19 9.24
C GLY A 162 19.21 -3.51 10.60
N ALA A 163 18.08 -3.78 11.28
CA ALA A 163 17.93 -3.39 12.68
C ALA A 163 18.86 -4.25 13.57
N PRO A 164 19.42 -3.68 14.67
CA PRO A 164 20.09 -4.52 15.66
C PRO A 164 19.11 -5.54 16.23
N ALA A 165 19.62 -6.74 16.59
CA ALA A 165 18.82 -7.74 17.26
C ALA A 165 18.25 -7.14 18.57
N PRO A 166 16.99 -7.48 18.95
CA PRO A 166 16.46 -7.06 20.24
C PRO A 166 17.39 -7.58 21.35
N GLU A 167 17.76 -6.68 22.26
CA GLU A 167 18.43 -7.06 23.51
C GLU A 167 17.48 -7.97 24.29
N GLY A 168 17.91 -9.20 24.56
CA GLY A 168 17.12 -10.24 25.22
C GLY A 168 16.86 -9.98 26.67
#